data_58ad26e02e2521186aef5952a25c8a20
#
_entry.id   58ad26e02e2521186aef5952a25c8a20
#
_cell.length_a   1.000
_cell.length_b   1.000
_cell.length_c   1.000
_cell.angle_alpha   90.00
_cell.angle_beta   90.00
_cell.angle_gamma   90.00
#
_symmetry.space_group_name_H-M   'P 1'
#
loop_
_entity.id
_entity.type
_entity.pdbx_description
1 polymer ?
#
loop_
_entity_poly.entity_id
_entity_poly.type
_entity_poly.pdbx_seq_one_letter_code
_entity_poly.pdbx_strand_id
1 'polypeptide(L)'
;MGLRGNGTIPAVYSERIKLAKHAGMAVMDMYRKNIRPRDIMTKDAILNALTVDMALGCSTNSMLHLPAIAHEVGFDFDISFANPISEKTPNLCHLAPAGPTYMEDLNEAGGVYAVMKELADAGLLHTDCMTVTGKTVGENIADAENKNPEVIRPLDNPYSKTGGLAVLKGNLAPDGGVVKRSAVCDEMMVHEGPARVFDCCLLYTSPSPRDRSLSR
;
A
#
# COMPACT_ATOMS: atom_id res chain seq x y z
N MET A 1 9.34 -5.19 -5.54
CA MET A 1 8.67 -6.22 -4.71
C MET A 1 9.70 -6.92 -3.85
N GLY A 2 9.44 -6.99 -2.55
CA GLY A 2 10.31 -7.69 -1.58
C GLY A 2 10.04 -9.20 -1.54
N LEU A 3 10.71 -9.91 -0.63
CA LEU A 3 10.46 -11.33 -0.41
C LEU A 3 9.07 -11.58 0.20
N ARG A 4 8.50 -12.77 -0.06
CA ARG A 4 7.19 -13.16 0.49
C ARG A 4 7.20 -13.05 2.02
N GLY A 5 6.15 -12.46 2.59
CA GLY A 5 6.02 -12.20 4.02
C GLY A 5 6.76 -10.96 4.53
N ASN A 6 7.54 -10.28 3.67
CA ASN A 6 8.13 -9.01 4.04
C ASN A 6 7.05 -7.95 4.29
N GLY A 7 6.96 -7.45 5.50
CA GLY A 7 5.93 -6.49 5.90
C GLY A 7 4.67 -7.10 6.53
N THR A 8 4.45 -8.41 6.44
CA THR A 8 3.26 -9.06 7.03
C THR A 8 3.59 -10.03 8.17
N ILE A 9 4.72 -10.73 8.12
CA ILE A 9 5.12 -11.63 9.21
C ILE A 9 5.32 -10.81 10.49
N PRO A 10 4.62 -11.11 11.60
CA PRO A 10 4.78 -10.43 12.86
C PRO A 10 6.22 -10.48 13.36
N ALA A 11 6.68 -9.41 14.03
CA ALA A 11 8.06 -9.29 14.49
C ALA A 11 8.47 -10.35 15.53
N VAL A 12 7.49 -10.89 16.28
CA VAL A 12 7.69 -11.91 17.31
C VAL A 12 7.84 -13.33 16.76
N TYR A 13 7.55 -13.55 15.49
CA TYR A 13 7.62 -14.88 14.87
C TYR A 13 9.06 -15.23 14.46
N SER A 14 9.45 -16.48 14.65
CA SER A 14 10.77 -17.00 14.24
C SER A 14 10.99 -16.91 12.73
N GLU A 15 9.92 -16.98 11.94
CA GLU A 15 9.88 -16.78 10.49
C GLU A 15 10.45 -15.42 10.09
N ARG A 16 10.32 -14.40 10.96
CA ARG A 16 10.89 -13.07 10.70
C ARG A 16 12.41 -13.11 10.64
N ILE A 17 13.03 -13.86 11.56
CA ILE A 17 14.50 -14.07 11.60
C ILE A 17 14.95 -14.89 10.38
N LYS A 18 14.19 -15.93 10.03
CA LYS A 18 14.44 -16.74 8.83
C LYS A 18 14.37 -15.88 7.56
N LEU A 19 13.36 -15.02 7.47
CA LEU A 19 13.21 -14.07 6.34
C LEU A 19 14.41 -13.12 6.24
N ALA A 20 14.91 -12.59 7.35
CA ALA A 20 16.09 -11.73 7.38
C ALA A 20 17.34 -12.43 6.82
N LYS A 21 17.55 -13.70 7.16
CA LYS A 21 18.65 -14.52 6.58
C LYS A 21 18.47 -14.71 5.07
N HIS A 22 17.25 -15.03 4.63
CA HIS A 22 16.96 -15.18 3.19
C HIS A 22 17.15 -13.86 2.44
N ALA A 23 16.82 -12.72 3.03
CA ALA A 23 17.04 -11.41 2.44
C ALA A 23 18.54 -11.15 2.20
N GLY A 24 19.41 -11.50 3.16
CA GLY A 24 20.86 -11.42 2.99
C GLY A 24 21.36 -12.31 1.84
N MET A 25 20.86 -13.54 1.73
CA MET A 25 21.19 -14.42 0.62
C MET A 25 20.72 -13.86 -0.72
N ALA A 26 19.50 -13.31 -0.79
CA ALA A 26 18.96 -12.69 -2.00
C ALA A 26 19.81 -11.49 -2.46
N VAL A 27 20.29 -10.66 -1.53
CA VAL A 27 21.20 -9.55 -1.84
C VAL A 27 22.50 -10.07 -2.50
N MET A 28 23.09 -11.15 -1.97
CA MET A 28 24.28 -11.76 -2.56
C MET A 28 24.02 -12.33 -3.95
N ASP A 29 22.85 -12.91 -4.18
CA ASP A 29 22.46 -13.42 -5.51
C ASP A 29 22.23 -12.28 -6.51
N MET A 30 21.60 -11.18 -6.09
CA MET A 30 21.47 -9.97 -6.92
C MET A 30 22.85 -9.41 -7.29
N TYR A 31 23.80 -9.35 -6.33
CA TYR A 31 25.14 -8.89 -6.59
C TYR A 31 25.84 -9.77 -7.64
N ARG A 32 25.79 -11.11 -7.50
CA ARG A 32 26.41 -12.05 -8.45
C ARG A 32 25.79 -11.96 -9.85
N LYS A 33 24.50 -11.70 -9.94
CA LYS A 33 23.74 -11.53 -11.19
C LYS A 33 23.81 -10.12 -11.76
N ASN A 34 24.48 -9.19 -11.06
CA ASN A 34 24.55 -7.77 -11.40
C ASN A 34 23.16 -7.12 -11.56
N ILE A 35 22.18 -7.55 -10.74
CA ILE A 35 20.85 -6.93 -10.68
C ILE A 35 20.92 -5.73 -9.73
N ARG A 36 20.76 -4.54 -10.27
CA ARG A 36 20.86 -3.28 -9.51
C ARG A 36 19.48 -2.79 -9.07
N PRO A 37 19.38 -1.95 -8.03
CA PRO A 37 18.11 -1.33 -7.63
C PRO A 37 17.36 -0.66 -8.78
N ARG A 38 18.06 0.02 -9.70
CA ARG A 38 17.46 0.68 -10.86
C ARG A 38 16.91 -0.27 -11.93
N ASP A 39 17.37 -1.52 -11.95
CA ASP A 39 16.82 -2.56 -12.85
C ASP A 39 15.46 -3.08 -12.32
N ILE A 40 15.20 -2.93 -11.01
CA ILE A 40 13.96 -3.33 -10.33
C ILE A 40 12.98 -2.16 -10.21
N MET A 41 13.48 -0.97 -9.86
CA MET A 41 12.67 0.22 -9.59
C MET A 41 12.33 0.96 -10.89
N THR A 42 11.57 0.30 -11.76
CA THR A 42 11.04 0.86 -13.00
C THR A 42 9.75 1.65 -12.76
N LYS A 43 9.32 2.43 -13.75
CA LYS A 43 8.01 3.11 -13.71
C LYS A 43 6.88 2.12 -13.41
N ASP A 44 6.84 0.99 -14.13
CA ASP A 44 5.78 -0.01 -13.97
C ASP A 44 5.82 -0.68 -12.59
N ALA A 45 7.02 -0.88 -12.01
CA ALA A 45 7.16 -1.35 -10.63
C ALA A 45 6.60 -0.35 -9.60
N ILE A 46 6.77 0.96 -9.83
CA ILE A 46 6.21 2.02 -8.99
C ILE A 46 4.68 2.08 -9.14
N LEU A 47 4.16 1.94 -10.38
CA LEU A 47 2.73 1.85 -10.62
C LEU A 47 2.12 0.61 -9.98
N ASN A 48 2.79 -0.54 -10.02
CA ASN A 48 2.39 -1.74 -9.27
C ASN A 48 2.32 -1.48 -7.77
N ALA A 49 3.33 -0.80 -7.20
CA ALA A 49 3.33 -0.47 -5.77
C ALA A 49 2.13 0.40 -5.41
N LEU A 50 1.80 1.39 -6.23
CA LEU A 50 0.65 2.26 -6.03
C LEU A 50 -0.67 1.50 -6.16
N THR A 51 -0.80 0.58 -7.13
CA THR A 51 -1.98 -0.28 -7.28
C THR A 51 -2.20 -1.16 -6.04
N VAL A 52 -1.14 -1.79 -5.54
CA VAL A 52 -1.20 -2.61 -4.31
C VAL A 52 -1.54 -1.76 -3.09
N ASP A 53 -1.00 -0.55 -3.00
CA ASP A 53 -1.31 0.44 -1.96
C ASP A 53 -2.81 0.78 -1.94
N MET A 54 -3.41 1.01 -3.11
CA MET A 54 -4.85 1.26 -3.26
C MET A 54 -5.70 0.08 -2.83
N ALA A 55 -5.31 -1.15 -3.20
CA ALA A 55 -6.05 -2.36 -2.85
C ALA A 55 -6.00 -2.69 -1.36
N LEU A 56 -4.87 -2.45 -0.72
CA LEU A 56 -4.69 -2.66 0.73
C LEU A 56 -5.31 -1.54 1.58
N GLY A 57 -5.54 -0.36 1.02
CA GLY A 57 -5.92 0.82 1.78
C GLY A 57 -4.83 1.22 2.77
N CYS A 58 -3.61 1.37 2.30
CA CYS A 58 -2.43 1.66 3.12
C CYS A 58 -2.43 3.08 3.75
N SER A 59 -1.28 3.55 4.16
CA SER A 59 -1.10 4.85 4.79
C SER A 59 -0.94 5.95 3.74
N THR A 60 -1.44 7.16 4.04
CA THR A 60 -1.18 8.36 3.23
C THR A 60 0.31 8.69 3.09
N ASN A 61 1.18 8.13 3.95
CA ASN A 61 2.63 8.25 3.86
C ASN A 61 3.19 7.69 2.54
N SER A 62 2.51 6.76 1.88
CA SER A 62 2.93 6.25 0.57
C SER A 62 2.96 7.36 -0.49
N MET A 63 2.06 8.35 -0.38
CA MET A 63 2.02 9.51 -1.29
C MET A 63 3.16 10.51 -1.04
N LEU A 64 3.94 10.35 0.02
CA LEU A 64 5.18 11.06 0.26
C LEU A 64 6.38 10.22 -0.20
N HIS A 65 6.39 8.92 0.14
CA HIS A 65 7.54 8.05 -0.09
C HIS A 65 7.66 7.57 -1.54
N LEU A 66 6.55 7.23 -2.20
CA LEU A 66 6.59 6.77 -3.60
C LEU A 66 7.12 7.85 -4.56
N PRO A 67 6.68 9.12 -4.47
CA PRO A 67 7.29 10.19 -5.25
C PRO A 67 8.79 10.37 -4.99
N ALA A 68 9.23 10.30 -3.73
CA ALA A 68 10.64 10.41 -3.38
C ALA A 68 11.47 9.27 -3.99
N ILE A 69 11.00 8.03 -3.92
CA ILE A 69 11.66 6.88 -4.53
C ILE A 69 11.66 7.00 -6.06
N ALA A 70 10.56 7.43 -6.66
CA ALA A 70 10.44 7.65 -8.09
C ALA A 70 11.44 8.69 -8.60
N HIS A 71 11.58 9.80 -7.87
CA HIS A 71 12.56 10.84 -8.17
C HIS A 71 13.99 10.30 -8.22
N GLU A 72 14.39 9.49 -7.22
CA GLU A 72 15.72 8.89 -7.15
C GLU A 72 16.04 7.94 -8.33
N VAL A 73 15.04 7.36 -8.94
CA VAL A 73 15.21 6.49 -10.13
C VAL A 73 14.94 7.21 -11.44
N GLY A 74 14.69 8.52 -11.39
CA GLY A 74 14.51 9.37 -12.57
C GLY A 74 13.11 9.31 -13.19
N PHE A 75 12.10 8.93 -12.41
CA PHE A 75 10.71 8.98 -12.81
C PHE A 75 10.00 10.15 -12.10
N ASP A 76 9.47 11.08 -12.89
CA ASP A 76 8.68 12.19 -12.36
C ASP A 76 7.28 11.69 -11.97
N PHE A 77 7.05 11.63 -10.66
CA PHE A 77 5.81 11.12 -10.06
C PHE A 77 5.03 12.28 -9.44
N ASP A 78 3.97 12.71 -10.12
CA ASP A 78 2.98 13.60 -9.54
C ASP A 78 1.96 12.80 -8.72
N ILE A 79 1.55 13.30 -7.54
CA ILE A 79 0.55 12.62 -6.70
C ILE A 79 -0.81 12.44 -7.40
N SER A 80 -1.10 13.22 -8.45
CA SER A 80 -2.31 13.06 -9.26
C SER A 80 -2.40 11.72 -10.00
N PHE A 81 -1.27 11.00 -10.18
CA PHE A 81 -1.29 9.61 -10.67
C PHE A 81 -2.10 8.67 -9.77
N ALA A 82 -2.29 9.03 -8.50
CA ALA A 82 -3.03 8.21 -7.55
C ALA A 82 -4.51 8.05 -7.94
N ASN A 83 -5.19 9.12 -8.38
CA ASN A 83 -6.62 9.08 -8.65
C ASN A 83 -7.01 8.12 -9.77
N PRO A 84 -6.42 8.17 -10.99
CA PRO A 84 -6.74 7.23 -12.05
C PRO A 84 -6.47 5.77 -11.69
N ILE A 85 -5.49 5.50 -10.84
CA ILE A 85 -5.20 4.15 -10.34
C ILE A 85 -6.21 3.75 -9.27
N SER A 86 -6.51 4.65 -8.34
CA SER A 86 -7.53 4.43 -7.31
C SER A 86 -8.91 4.13 -7.90
N GLU A 87 -9.31 4.83 -8.97
CA GLU A 87 -10.59 4.60 -9.64
C GLU A 87 -10.73 3.20 -10.26
N LYS A 88 -9.61 2.61 -10.68
CA LYS A 88 -9.58 1.29 -11.34
C LYS A 88 -9.29 0.13 -10.39
N THR A 89 -8.76 0.42 -9.22
CA THR A 89 -8.27 -0.58 -8.27
C THR A 89 -9.27 -0.71 -7.12
N PRO A 90 -9.93 -1.86 -6.95
CA PRO A 90 -10.82 -2.06 -5.81
C PRO A 90 -10.04 -2.13 -4.50
N ASN A 91 -10.65 -1.67 -3.40
CA ASN A 91 -10.11 -1.86 -2.06
C ASN A 91 -10.50 -3.25 -1.53
N LEU A 92 -9.51 -4.12 -1.34
CA LEU A 92 -9.70 -5.53 -1.00
C LEU A 92 -9.49 -5.82 0.48
N CYS A 93 -8.88 -4.91 1.23
CA CYS A 93 -8.53 -5.12 2.64
C CYS A 93 -9.00 -3.95 3.51
N HIS A 94 -9.42 -4.25 4.73
CA HIS A 94 -9.84 -3.24 5.72
C HIS A 94 -9.01 -3.39 6.99
N LEU A 95 -7.75 -2.93 6.89
CA LEU A 95 -6.73 -3.13 7.92
C LEU A 95 -6.82 -2.10 9.04
N ALA A 96 -6.48 -2.51 10.26
CA ALA A 96 -6.35 -1.63 11.42
C ALA A 96 -5.34 -0.49 11.15
N PRO A 97 -5.60 0.74 11.62
CA PRO A 97 -6.68 1.15 12.53
C PRO A 97 -8.01 1.54 11.82
N ALA A 98 -8.06 1.53 10.49
CA ALA A 98 -9.27 1.90 9.75
C ALA A 98 -10.34 0.79 9.77
N GLY A 99 -9.93 -0.46 9.93
CA GLY A 99 -10.78 -1.64 10.01
C GLY A 99 -10.39 -2.59 11.14
N PRO A 100 -11.10 -3.71 11.28
CA PRO A 100 -10.89 -4.65 12.37
C PRO A 100 -9.75 -5.64 12.13
N THR A 101 -9.25 -5.76 10.89
CA THR A 101 -8.27 -6.78 10.49
C THR A 101 -6.85 -6.33 10.82
N TYR A 102 -6.07 -7.18 11.46
CA TYR A 102 -4.68 -6.91 11.77
C TYR A 102 -3.73 -7.45 10.70
N MET A 103 -2.46 -7.03 10.77
CA MET A 103 -1.43 -7.47 9.83
C MET A 103 -1.13 -8.98 9.94
N GLU A 104 -1.35 -9.57 11.12
CA GLU A 104 -1.25 -11.01 11.36
C GLU A 104 -2.31 -11.78 10.56
N ASP A 105 -3.57 -11.32 10.61
CA ASP A 105 -4.67 -11.90 9.87
C ASP A 105 -4.40 -11.85 8.35
N LEU A 106 -3.87 -10.69 7.87
CA LEU A 106 -3.46 -10.56 6.48
C LEU A 106 -2.35 -11.55 6.11
N ASN A 107 -1.36 -11.74 6.98
CA ASN A 107 -0.28 -12.70 6.76
C ASN A 107 -0.81 -14.14 6.62
N GLU A 108 -1.73 -14.54 7.50
CA GLU A 108 -2.37 -15.85 7.49
C GLU A 108 -3.26 -16.06 6.27
N ALA A 109 -3.95 -15.00 5.82
CA ALA A 109 -4.78 -15.00 4.62
C ALA A 109 -3.98 -15.14 3.30
N GLY A 110 -2.65 -15.09 3.36
CA GLY A 110 -1.76 -15.21 2.20
C GLY A 110 -0.89 -13.98 1.95
N GLY A 111 -1.07 -12.93 2.75
CA GLY A 111 -0.24 -11.73 2.74
C GLY A 111 -0.41 -10.88 1.48
N VAL A 112 0.54 -9.96 1.30
CA VAL A 112 0.55 -9.06 0.13
C VAL A 112 0.63 -9.84 -1.19
N TYR A 113 1.27 -11.01 -1.21
CA TYR A 113 1.36 -11.83 -2.42
C TYR A 113 -0.01 -12.34 -2.88
N ALA A 114 -0.90 -12.71 -1.97
CA ALA A 114 -2.26 -13.10 -2.30
C ALA A 114 -3.06 -11.91 -2.88
N VAL A 115 -2.94 -10.72 -2.27
CA VAL A 115 -3.55 -9.49 -2.83
C VAL A 115 -3.01 -9.20 -4.22
N MET A 116 -1.69 -9.31 -4.43
CA MET A 116 -1.09 -9.13 -5.75
C MET A 116 -1.56 -10.15 -6.77
N LYS A 117 -1.80 -11.41 -6.35
CA LYS A 117 -2.35 -12.45 -7.23
C LYS A 117 -3.75 -12.10 -7.70
N GLU A 118 -4.65 -11.68 -6.79
CA GLU A 118 -6.00 -11.20 -7.13
C GLU A 118 -5.94 -10.06 -8.16
N LEU A 119 -5.08 -9.06 -7.92
CA LEU A 119 -4.92 -7.93 -8.83
C LEU A 119 -4.32 -8.32 -10.19
N ALA A 120 -3.37 -9.27 -10.21
CA ALA A 120 -2.74 -9.75 -11.43
C ALA A 120 -3.73 -10.53 -12.31
N ASP A 121 -4.59 -11.35 -11.70
CA ASP A 121 -5.63 -12.10 -12.38
C ASP A 121 -6.69 -11.18 -13.03
N ALA A 122 -6.86 -9.99 -12.47
CA ALA A 122 -7.67 -8.93 -13.07
C ALA A 122 -6.94 -8.07 -14.13
N GLY A 123 -5.67 -8.35 -14.40
CA GLY A 123 -4.87 -7.56 -15.33
C GLY A 123 -4.50 -6.15 -14.82
N LEU A 124 -4.54 -5.94 -13.50
CA LEU A 124 -4.26 -4.64 -12.87
C LEU A 124 -2.78 -4.45 -12.52
N LEU A 125 -1.92 -5.49 -12.69
CA LEU A 125 -0.50 -5.42 -12.41
C LEU A 125 0.35 -5.73 -13.65
N HIS A 126 1.49 -5.06 -13.74
CA HIS A 126 2.58 -5.38 -14.67
C HIS A 126 3.36 -6.56 -14.11
N THR A 127 3.02 -7.77 -14.54
CA THR A 127 3.54 -9.03 -13.98
C THR A 127 4.95 -9.38 -14.45
N ASP A 128 5.44 -8.72 -15.49
CA ASP A 128 6.78 -8.88 -16.08
C ASP A 128 7.89 -8.09 -15.36
N CYS A 129 7.52 -7.20 -14.43
CA CYS A 129 8.48 -6.43 -13.65
C CYS A 129 9.44 -7.33 -12.87
N MET A 130 10.76 -7.04 -12.96
CA MET A 130 11.82 -7.71 -12.20
C MET A 130 11.67 -7.46 -10.71
N THR A 131 12.07 -8.42 -9.88
CA THR A 131 12.01 -8.32 -8.42
C THR A 131 13.35 -8.65 -7.76
N VAL A 132 13.43 -8.49 -6.45
CA VAL A 132 14.61 -8.82 -5.62
C VAL A 132 14.97 -10.31 -5.60
N THR A 133 14.13 -11.18 -6.12
CA THR A 133 14.42 -12.62 -6.24
C THR A 133 15.14 -12.96 -7.54
N GLY A 134 15.27 -12.01 -8.46
CA GLY A 134 15.75 -12.23 -9.82
C GLY A 134 14.71 -12.94 -10.71
N LYS A 135 13.45 -12.97 -10.26
CA LYS A 135 12.27 -13.43 -11.00
C LYS A 135 11.31 -12.28 -11.20
N THR A 136 10.36 -12.44 -12.10
CA THR A 136 9.29 -11.46 -12.32
C THR A 136 8.27 -11.45 -11.18
N VAL A 137 7.43 -10.42 -11.15
CA VAL A 137 6.29 -10.34 -10.23
C VAL A 137 5.38 -11.56 -10.44
N GLY A 138 5.01 -11.87 -11.69
CA GLY A 138 4.15 -13.00 -12.02
C GLY A 138 4.68 -14.34 -11.53
N GLU A 139 5.98 -14.61 -11.74
CA GLU A 139 6.63 -15.83 -11.25
C GLU A 139 6.62 -15.93 -9.71
N ASN A 140 6.76 -14.81 -9.01
CA ASN A 140 6.78 -14.81 -7.55
C ASN A 140 5.41 -15.02 -6.92
N ILE A 141 4.33 -14.60 -7.59
CA ILE A 141 2.96 -14.71 -7.09
C ILE A 141 2.19 -15.91 -7.67
N ALA A 142 2.81 -16.68 -8.57
CA ALA A 142 2.13 -17.75 -9.30
C ALA A 142 1.44 -18.78 -8.38
N ASP A 143 2.06 -19.10 -7.25
CA ASP A 143 1.57 -20.04 -6.24
C ASP A 143 0.92 -19.36 -5.02
N ALA A 144 0.65 -18.06 -5.11
CA ALA A 144 -0.01 -17.34 -4.03
C ALA A 144 -1.52 -17.61 -4.06
N GLU A 145 -2.09 -17.82 -2.88
CA GLU A 145 -3.52 -18.10 -2.71
C GLU A 145 -4.13 -17.18 -1.66
N ASN A 146 -5.34 -16.72 -1.92
CA ASN A 146 -6.18 -16.08 -0.94
C ASN A 146 -6.85 -17.15 -0.08
N LYS A 147 -6.38 -17.32 1.15
CA LYS A 147 -6.82 -18.36 2.10
C LYS A 147 -8.01 -17.89 2.96
N ASN A 148 -8.29 -16.61 2.97
CA ASN A 148 -9.39 -16.05 3.77
C ASN A 148 -10.06 -14.86 3.05
N PRO A 149 -11.18 -15.12 2.34
CA PRO A 149 -11.93 -14.09 1.62
C PRO A 149 -12.60 -13.03 2.51
N GLU A 150 -12.65 -13.22 3.83
CA GLU A 150 -13.14 -12.21 4.76
C GLU A 150 -12.06 -11.15 5.07
N VAL A 151 -10.78 -11.53 4.97
CA VAL A 151 -9.62 -10.66 5.19
C VAL A 151 -9.17 -10.00 3.90
N ILE A 152 -9.03 -10.79 2.84
CA ILE A 152 -8.72 -10.33 1.48
C ILE A 152 -9.99 -10.56 0.65
N ARG A 153 -10.78 -9.54 0.44
CA ARG A 153 -12.01 -9.63 -0.34
C ARG A 153 -11.70 -9.95 -1.80
N PRO A 154 -12.47 -10.85 -2.43
CA PRO A 154 -12.34 -11.11 -3.86
C PRO A 154 -12.81 -9.89 -4.67
N LEU A 155 -12.38 -9.84 -5.93
CA LEU A 155 -12.66 -8.70 -6.84
C LEU A 155 -14.14 -8.48 -7.13
N ASP A 156 -14.96 -9.51 -7.06
CA ASP A 156 -16.42 -9.43 -7.26
C ASP A 156 -17.17 -8.92 -6.03
N ASN A 157 -16.51 -8.92 -4.86
CA ASN A 157 -17.08 -8.43 -3.59
C ASN A 157 -16.09 -7.59 -2.77
N PRO A 158 -15.51 -6.49 -3.30
CA PRO A 158 -14.54 -5.66 -2.59
C PRO A 158 -15.21 -4.83 -1.48
N TYR A 159 -14.43 -4.30 -0.55
CA TYR A 159 -14.90 -3.30 0.42
C TYR A 159 -15.33 -1.99 -0.28
N SER A 160 -14.62 -1.61 -1.34
CA SER A 160 -14.98 -0.50 -2.21
C SER A 160 -14.53 -0.82 -3.64
N LYS A 161 -15.31 -0.35 -4.62
CA LYS A 161 -14.95 -0.45 -6.04
C LYS A 161 -13.76 0.42 -6.43
N THR A 162 -13.37 1.35 -5.56
CA THR A 162 -12.24 2.26 -5.74
C THR A 162 -11.23 2.08 -4.61
N GLY A 163 -9.99 2.49 -4.83
CA GLY A 163 -8.88 2.34 -3.92
C GLY A 163 -9.03 3.09 -2.60
N GLY A 164 -8.23 2.68 -1.63
CA GLY A 164 -8.28 3.20 -0.26
C GLY A 164 -7.73 4.61 -0.06
N LEU A 165 -7.05 5.20 -1.07
CA LEU A 165 -6.54 6.57 -1.03
C LEU A 165 -7.10 7.40 -2.17
N ALA A 166 -7.23 8.71 -1.94
CA ALA A 166 -7.58 9.69 -2.97
C ALA A 166 -6.80 10.99 -2.78
N VAL A 167 -6.54 11.69 -3.88
CA VAL A 167 -5.95 13.03 -3.88
C VAL A 167 -7.05 14.03 -4.18
N LEU A 168 -7.26 14.95 -3.25
CA LEU A 168 -8.22 16.05 -3.36
C LEU A 168 -7.50 17.31 -3.84
N LYS A 169 -8.13 18.07 -4.74
CA LYS A 169 -7.66 19.38 -5.18
C LYS A 169 -8.74 20.42 -4.98
N GLY A 170 -8.33 21.62 -4.62
CA GLY A 170 -9.23 22.75 -4.40
C GLY A 170 -8.48 24.01 -4.04
N ASN A 171 -9.21 25.08 -3.75
CA ASN A 171 -8.62 26.37 -3.39
C ASN A 171 -7.81 26.36 -2.07
N LEU A 172 -8.10 25.41 -1.15
CA LEU A 172 -7.31 25.20 0.08
C LEU A 172 -6.04 24.39 -0.15
N ALA A 173 -6.03 23.51 -1.14
CA ALA A 173 -4.92 22.65 -1.49
C ALA A 173 -4.81 22.53 -3.03
N PRO A 174 -4.35 23.59 -3.72
CA PRO A 174 -4.27 23.61 -5.18
C PRO A 174 -3.32 22.54 -5.74
N ASP A 175 -2.25 22.24 -5.02
CA ASP A 175 -1.26 21.22 -5.38
C ASP A 175 -1.70 19.79 -4.95
N GLY A 176 -2.78 19.69 -4.19
CA GLY A 176 -3.37 18.45 -3.75
C GLY A 176 -3.22 18.17 -2.25
N GLY A 177 -4.21 17.48 -1.70
CA GLY A 177 -4.20 16.92 -0.35
C GLY A 177 -4.57 15.44 -0.41
N VAL A 178 -3.93 14.59 0.40
CA VAL A 178 -4.17 13.15 0.39
C VAL A 178 -5.14 12.77 1.49
N VAL A 179 -6.14 11.98 1.15
CA VAL A 179 -7.10 11.41 2.10
C VAL A 179 -7.07 9.89 2.06
N LYS A 180 -7.13 9.26 3.24
CA LYS A 180 -7.39 7.82 3.36
C LYS A 180 -8.90 7.60 3.24
N ARG A 181 -9.36 7.42 1.99
CA ARG A 181 -10.77 7.26 1.65
C ARG A 181 -11.42 6.06 2.37
N SER A 182 -10.67 4.97 2.52
CA SER A 182 -11.12 3.77 3.22
C SER A 182 -11.40 3.97 4.73
N ALA A 183 -11.03 5.12 5.29
CA ALA A 183 -11.28 5.48 6.68
C ALA A 183 -12.28 6.64 6.84
N VAL A 184 -12.87 7.11 5.74
CA VAL A 184 -13.90 8.16 5.73
C VAL A 184 -15.27 7.48 5.80
N CYS A 185 -16.12 7.89 6.74
CA CYS A 185 -17.50 7.43 6.81
C CYS A 185 -18.36 8.06 5.69
N ASP A 186 -19.40 7.37 5.29
CA ASP A 186 -20.21 7.76 4.13
C ASP A 186 -20.80 9.18 4.26
N GLU A 187 -21.19 9.58 5.47
CA GLU A 187 -21.76 10.92 5.74
C GLU A 187 -20.75 12.05 5.53
N MET A 188 -19.44 11.73 5.60
CA MET A 188 -18.35 12.70 5.43
C MET A 188 -17.75 12.71 4.01
N MET A 189 -18.26 11.87 3.10
CA MET A 189 -17.83 11.86 1.71
C MET A 189 -18.23 13.15 0.97
N VAL A 190 -19.33 13.76 1.39
CA VAL A 190 -19.74 15.10 0.97
C VAL A 190 -20.14 15.86 2.23
N HIS A 191 -19.41 16.94 2.55
CA HIS A 191 -19.66 17.72 3.76
C HIS A 191 -19.54 19.22 3.48
N GLU A 192 -20.46 19.99 4.06
CA GLU A 192 -20.46 21.45 4.06
C GLU A 192 -20.61 21.96 5.49
N GLY A 193 -19.80 22.94 5.88
CA GLY A 193 -19.87 23.50 7.22
C GLY A 193 -18.88 24.63 7.46
N PRO A 194 -18.98 25.34 8.59
CA PRO A 194 -18.05 26.41 8.95
C PRO A 194 -16.66 25.85 9.24
N ALA A 195 -15.63 26.44 8.63
CA ALA A 195 -14.24 26.08 8.90
C ALA A 195 -13.78 26.64 10.25
N ARG A 196 -13.10 25.80 11.05
CA ARG A 196 -12.30 26.23 12.20
C ARG A 196 -10.84 25.96 11.88
N VAL A 197 -10.07 27.03 11.79
CA VAL A 197 -8.66 26.96 11.38
C VAL A 197 -7.75 27.03 12.61
N PHE A 198 -6.71 26.19 12.62
CA PHE A 198 -5.70 26.13 13.66
C PHE A 198 -4.31 26.05 13.02
N ASP A 199 -3.32 26.72 13.62
CA ASP A 199 -1.94 26.71 13.10
C ASP A 199 -1.20 25.41 13.37
N CYS A 200 -1.63 24.62 14.36
CA CYS A 200 -1.08 23.29 14.64
C CYS A 200 -2.06 22.41 15.41
N CYS A 201 -1.80 21.10 15.42
CA CYS A 201 -2.64 20.12 16.10
C CYS A 201 -2.73 20.29 17.63
N LEU A 202 -1.77 20.96 18.25
CA LEU A 202 -1.78 21.24 19.70
C LEU A 202 -2.87 22.24 20.11
N LEU A 203 -3.40 22.99 19.16
CA LEU A 203 -4.47 23.96 19.39
C LEU A 203 -5.88 23.37 19.30
N TYR A 204 -6.02 22.10 18.95
CA TYR A 204 -7.33 21.44 18.93
C TYR A 204 -7.91 21.31 20.33
N THR A 205 -9.18 21.63 20.46
CA THR A 205 -9.89 21.49 21.74
C THR A 205 -10.20 20.05 22.12
N SER A 206 -10.12 19.12 21.15
CA SER A 206 -10.26 17.67 21.36
C SER A 206 -9.04 16.99 20.76
N PRO A 207 -8.16 16.37 21.56
CA PRO A 207 -7.04 15.62 21.04
C PRO A 207 -7.54 14.42 20.21
N SER A 208 -6.82 14.11 19.15
CA SER A 208 -7.12 12.93 18.33
C SER A 208 -6.97 11.64 19.16
N PRO A 209 -7.60 10.53 18.77
CA PRO A 209 -7.36 9.22 19.42
C PRO A 209 -5.88 8.84 19.47
N ARG A 210 -5.10 9.29 18.48
CA ARG A 210 -3.65 9.07 18.38
C ARG A 210 -2.90 9.83 19.48
N ASP A 211 -3.30 11.05 19.79
CA ASP A 211 -2.65 11.89 20.80
C ASP A 211 -2.97 11.40 22.21
N ARG A 212 -4.14 10.79 22.42
CA ARG A 212 -4.52 10.18 23.70
C ARG A 212 -3.66 8.98 24.08
N SER A 213 -3.09 8.27 23.12
CA SER A 213 -2.24 7.11 23.37
C SER A 213 -0.82 7.48 23.85
N LEU A 214 -0.39 8.72 23.59
CA LEU A 214 0.93 9.23 23.98
C LEU A 214 0.97 9.89 25.36
N SER A 215 -0.19 10.07 26.01
CA SER A 215 -0.31 10.70 27.34
C SER A 215 -0.42 9.71 28.51
N ARG A 216 0.12 8.49 28.37
CA ARG A 216 0.21 7.50 29.45
C ARG A 216 1.65 7.10 29.72
#